data_7a9708f411cac72e0f0896cf02b6b143
#
_entry.id   7a9708f411cac72e0f0896cf02b6b143
#
_cell.length_a   1.000
_cell.length_b   1.000
_cell.length_c   1.000
_cell.angle_alpha   90.00
_cell.angle_beta   90.00
_cell.angle_gamma   90.00
#
_symmetry.space_group_name_H-M   'P 1'
#
loop_
_entity.id
_entity.type
_entity.pdbx_description
1 polymer ?
#
loop_
_entity_poly.entity_id
_entity_poly.type
_entity_poly.pdbx_seq_one_letter_code
_entity_poly.pdbx_strand_id
1 'polypeptide(L)'
;EMMLQAGFFDDSPRTREIIYNFVRLRALRVEVDVKLALGLFTIDQAADYLQRTVPMDARTARGEAAMFASTPGQAISYQVGKNQIMRMLAAARSKQGSDFDLKRFHDFVWTNGNVPISLQRWEYLGDPSDVPPLTPPKQ
;
A
#
# COMPACT_ATOMS: atom_id res chain seq x y z
N GLU A 1 -2.50 -9.87 -5.93
CA GLU A 1 -3.65 -9.65 -5.03
C GLU A 1 -4.94 -9.53 -5.85
N MET A 2 -5.01 -8.61 -6.78
CA MET A 2 -6.18 -8.43 -7.67
C MET A 2 -6.50 -9.70 -8.48
N MET A 3 -5.51 -10.35 -9.10
CA MET A 3 -5.68 -11.61 -9.84
C MET A 3 -6.16 -12.75 -8.93
N LEU A 4 -5.69 -12.80 -7.67
CA LEU A 4 -6.17 -13.76 -6.68
C LEU A 4 -7.65 -13.54 -6.37
N GLN A 5 -8.08 -12.28 -6.19
CA GLN A 5 -9.48 -11.93 -5.94
C GLN A 5 -10.39 -12.20 -7.14
N ALA A 6 -9.83 -12.16 -8.35
CA ALA A 6 -10.53 -12.50 -9.59
C ALA A 6 -10.59 -14.02 -9.88
N GLY A 7 -10.10 -14.88 -8.98
CA GLY A 7 -10.17 -16.33 -9.12
C GLY A 7 -9.14 -16.95 -10.06
N PHE A 8 -8.14 -16.19 -10.54
CA PHE A 8 -7.16 -16.69 -11.51
C PHE A 8 -6.31 -17.87 -11.03
N PHE A 9 -6.23 -18.10 -9.71
CA PHE A 9 -5.37 -19.11 -9.10
C PHE A 9 -6.15 -20.09 -8.20
N ASP A 10 -7.45 -20.25 -8.41
CA ASP A 10 -8.29 -21.10 -7.57
C ASP A 10 -7.84 -22.56 -7.61
N ASP A 11 -7.36 -23.04 -8.77
CA ASP A 11 -6.84 -24.38 -8.96
C ASP A 11 -5.35 -24.54 -8.61
N SER A 12 -4.71 -23.50 -8.07
CA SER A 12 -3.28 -23.50 -7.74
C SER A 12 -3.01 -23.10 -6.29
N PRO A 13 -3.17 -24.01 -5.31
CA PRO A 13 -2.98 -23.69 -3.90
C PRO A 13 -1.58 -23.17 -3.56
N ARG A 14 -0.53 -23.68 -4.23
CA ARG A 14 0.85 -23.21 -4.02
C ARG A 14 1.06 -21.78 -4.53
N THR A 15 0.47 -21.41 -5.66
CA THR A 15 0.53 -20.03 -6.18
C THR A 15 -0.20 -19.08 -5.22
N ARG A 16 -1.33 -19.49 -4.69
CA ARG A 16 -2.08 -18.72 -3.68
C ARG A 16 -1.25 -18.50 -2.41
N GLU A 17 -0.60 -19.52 -1.90
CA GLU A 17 0.28 -19.44 -0.74
C GLU A 17 1.42 -18.44 -0.97
N ILE A 18 2.09 -18.49 -2.12
CA ILE A 18 3.15 -17.55 -2.48
C ILE A 18 2.62 -16.12 -2.50
N ILE A 19 1.46 -15.88 -3.10
CA ILE A 19 0.85 -14.55 -3.15
C ILE A 19 0.52 -14.04 -1.75
N TYR A 20 -0.03 -14.88 -0.86
CA TYR A 20 -0.30 -14.50 0.53
C TYR A 20 0.98 -14.20 1.31
N ASN A 21 2.08 -14.93 1.07
CA ASN A 21 3.38 -14.61 1.64
C ASN A 21 3.90 -13.25 1.18
N PHE A 22 3.70 -12.86 -0.09
CA PHE A 22 4.02 -11.52 -0.56
C PHE A 22 3.15 -10.43 0.05
N VAL A 23 1.86 -10.69 0.26
CA VAL A 23 0.96 -9.76 0.95
C VAL A 23 1.41 -9.56 2.40
N ARG A 24 1.76 -10.66 3.09
CA ARG A 24 2.32 -10.62 4.44
C ARG A 24 3.62 -9.83 4.49
N LEU A 25 4.55 -10.10 3.57
CA LEU A 25 5.81 -9.37 3.47
C LEU A 25 5.59 -7.86 3.32
N ARG A 26 4.65 -7.44 2.48
CA ARG A 26 4.33 -6.01 2.29
C ARG A 26 3.83 -5.35 3.57
N ALA A 27 3.04 -6.06 4.38
CA ALA A 27 2.60 -5.54 5.68
C ALA A 27 3.77 -5.41 6.67
N LEU A 28 4.64 -6.43 6.75
CA LEU A 28 5.80 -6.44 7.64
C LEU A 28 6.87 -5.42 7.25
N ARG A 29 6.99 -5.11 5.97
CA ARG A 29 7.87 -4.03 5.49
C ARG A 29 7.51 -2.67 6.10
N VAL A 30 6.23 -2.40 6.34
CA VAL A 30 5.81 -1.16 7.02
C VAL A 30 6.35 -1.11 8.44
N GLU A 31 6.28 -2.20 9.18
CA GLU A 31 6.80 -2.27 10.54
C GLU A 31 8.33 -2.06 10.56
N VAL A 32 9.04 -2.71 9.62
CA VAL A 32 10.49 -2.55 9.48
C VAL A 32 10.85 -1.11 9.14
N ASP A 33 10.20 -0.52 8.14
CA ASP A 33 10.43 0.86 7.68
C ASP A 33 10.26 1.86 8.84
N VAL A 34 9.11 1.78 9.54
CA VAL A 34 8.83 2.66 10.68
C VAL A 34 9.82 2.46 11.82
N LYS A 35 10.14 1.22 12.19
CA LYS A 35 11.06 0.94 13.30
C LYS A 35 12.49 1.35 13.00
N LEU A 36 12.95 1.21 11.75
CA LEU A 36 14.24 1.74 11.30
C LEU A 36 14.27 3.26 11.37
N ALA A 37 13.24 3.92 10.83
CA ALA A 37 13.14 5.39 10.83
C ALA A 37 13.10 5.99 12.25
N LEU A 38 12.48 5.29 13.21
CA LEU A 38 12.42 5.68 14.62
C LEU A 38 13.67 5.27 15.44
N GLY A 39 14.65 4.58 14.83
CA GLY A 39 15.82 4.08 15.55
C GLY A 39 15.53 2.93 16.52
N LEU A 40 14.38 2.26 16.40
CA LEU A 40 13.98 1.12 17.22
C LEU A 40 14.56 -0.20 16.73
N PHE A 41 14.98 -0.26 15.47
CA PHE A 41 15.72 -1.37 14.88
C PHE A 41 17.05 -0.88 14.32
N THR A 42 18.09 -1.70 14.50
CA THR A 42 19.29 -1.67 13.64
C THR A 42 18.99 -2.44 12.35
N ILE A 43 19.83 -2.29 11.31
CA ILE A 43 19.69 -3.06 10.07
C ILE A 43 19.72 -4.57 10.34
N ASP A 44 20.60 -5.02 11.25
CA ASP A 44 20.70 -6.44 11.59
C ASP A 44 19.45 -6.95 12.32
N GLN A 45 18.92 -6.19 13.26
CA GLN A 45 17.64 -6.52 13.93
C GLN A 45 16.45 -6.57 12.96
N ALA A 46 16.42 -5.67 11.99
CA ALA A 46 15.39 -5.65 10.94
C ALA A 46 15.52 -6.88 10.03
N ALA A 47 16.73 -7.26 9.64
CA ALA A 47 16.99 -8.46 8.84
C ALA A 47 16.61 -9.73 9.60
N ASP A 48 17.00 -9.87 10.87
CA ASP A 48 16.60 -10.99 11.72
C ASP A 48 15.08 -11.09 11.90
N TYR A 49 14.41 -9.93 12.04
CA TYR A 49 12.95 -9.88 12.15
C TYR A 49 12.30 -10.41 10.87
N LEU A 50 12.75 -9.98 9.69
CA LEU A 50 12.22 -10.45 8.40
C LEU A 50 12.43 -11.95 8.22
N GLN A 51 13.62 -12.48 8.54
CA GLN A 51 13.90 -13.92 8.45
C GLN A 51 12.99 -14.77 9.34
N ARG A 52 12.68 -14.31 10.54
CA ARG A 52 11.80 -15.04 11.48
C ARG A 52 10.34 -14.99 11.12
N THR A 53 9.92 -13.94 10.41
CA THR A 53 8.51 -13.69 10.14
C THR A 53 8.07 -14.01 8.72
N VAL A 54 9.01 -14.12 7.78
CA VAL A 54 8.76 -14.43 6.36
C VAL A 54 9.76 -15.49 5.92
N PRO A 55 9.39 -16.46 5.07
CA PRO A 55 10.34 -17.41 4.49
C PRO A 55 11.30 -16.69 3.52
N MET A 56 12.37 -16.13 4.07
CA MET A 56 13.33 -15.29 3.37
C MET A 56 14.75 -15.67 3.79
N ASP A 57 15.68 -15.75 2.85
CA ASP A 57 17.09 -16.00 3.15
C ASP A 57 17.77 -14.75 3.76
N ALA A 58 18.90 -14.97 4.47
CA ALA A 58 19.61 -13.94 5.20
C ALA A 58 20.11 -12.79 4.31
N ARG A 59 20.56 -13.10 3.09
CA ARG A 59 21.06 -12.09 2.15
C ARG A 59 19.94 -11.16 1.68
N THR A 60 18.81 -11.75 1.32
CA THR A 60 17.61 -11.00 0.89
C THR A 60 17.07 -10.17 2.05
N ALA A 61 16.96 -10.72 3.26
CA ALA A 61 16.48 -10.00 4.44
C ALA A 61 17.37 -8.80 4.78
N ARG A 62 18.70 -8.96 4.70
CA ARG A 62 19.64 -7.85 4.93
C ARG A 62 19.55 -6.78 3.83
N GLY A 63 19.37 -7.19 2.57
CA GLY A 63 19.16 -6.27 1.45
C GLY A 63 17.89 -5.44 1.60
N GLU A 64 16.78 -6.06 2.01
CA GLU A 64 15.52 -5.40 2.31
C GLU A 64 15.67 -4.37 3.45
N ALA A 65 16.28 -4.78 4.56
CA ALA A 65 16.52 -3.90 5.71
C ALA A 65 17.39 -2.69 5.34
N ALA A 66 18.47 -2.91 4.58
CA ALA A 66 19.35 -1.83 4.11
C ALA A 66 18.64 -0.87 3.18
N MET A 67 17.76 -1.38 2.28
CA MET A 67 16.96 -0.56 1.38
C MET A 67 16.04 0.37 2.19
N PHE A 68 15.29 -0.14 3.17
CA PHE A 68 14.41 0.70 3.99
C PHE A 68 15.15 1.68 4.89
N ALA A 69 16.36 1.33 5.36
CA ALA A 69 17.21 2.27 6.07
C ALA A 69 17.66 3.46 5.18
N SER A 70 17.83 3.23 3.87
CA SER A 70 18.22 4.27 2.91
C SER A 70 17.06 5.05 2.32
N THR A 71 15.83 4.51 2.38
CA THR A 71 14.63 5.12 1.80
C THR A 71 13.46 5.09 2.80
N PRO A 72 13.57 5.81 3.92
CA PRO A 72 12.54 5.79 4.96
C PRO A 72 11.19 6.31 4.43
N GLY A 73 10.12 5.65 4.83
CA GLY A 73 8.75 5.97 4.40
C GLY A 73 8.30 5.28 3.11
N GLN A 74 9.17 4.54 2.43
CA GLN A 74 8.82 3.89 1.17
C GLN A 74 7.77 2.78 1.37
N ALA A 75 7.92 1.92 2.37
CA ALA A 75 6.97 0.83 2.59
C ALA A 75 5.61 1.33 3.07
N ILE A 76 5.58 2.30 3.99
CA ILE A 76 4.34 2.87 4.50
C ILE A 76 3.54 3.58 3.40
N SER A 77 4.21 4.24 2.45
CA SER A 77 3.53 4.95 1.36
C SER A 77 2.66 4.02 0.50
N TYR A 78 3.09 2.77 0.28
CA TYR A 78 2.29 1.77 -0.44
C TYR A 78 1.00 1.41 0.31
N GLN A 79 1.08 1.23 1.64
CA GLN A 79 -0.11 0.86 2.42
C GLN A 79 -1.06 2.04 2.60
N VAL A 80 -0.53 3.25 2.77
CA VAL A 80 -1.34 4.48 2.81
C VAL A 80 -2.06 4.68 1.48
N GLY A 81 -1.36 4.59 0.35
CA GLY A 81 -1.95 4.74 -0.98
C GLY A 81 -3.02 3.68 -1.26
N LYS A 82 -2.75 2.40 -0.92
CA LYS A 82 -3.75 1.32 -1.03
C LYS A 82 -5.00 1.64 -0.21
N ASN A 83 -4.84 2.05 1.04
CA ASN A 83 -5.97 2.39 1.91
C ASN A 83 -6.79 3.56 1.34
N GLN A 84 -6.12 4.60 0.84
CA GLN A 84 -6.79 5.75 0.24
C GLN A 84 -7.60 5.35 -1.00
N ILE A 85 -7.02 4.54 -1.92
CA ILE A 85 -7.73 4.04 -3.10
C ILE A 85 -8.93 3.18 -2.71
N MET A 86 -8.78 2.26 -1.74
CA MET A 86 -9.88 1.40 -1.29
C MET A 86 -11.01 2.20 -0.63
N ARG A 87 -10.68 3.24 0.14
CA ARG A 87 -11.68 4.16 0.72
C ARG A 87 -12.40 4.96 -0.37
N MET A 88 -11.67 5.46 -1.36
CA MET A 88 -12.25 6.15 -2.51
C MET A 88 -13.17 5.23 -3.32
N LEU A 89 -12.77 3.97 -3.56
CA LEU A 89 -13.58 2.96 -4.23
C LEU A 89 -14.88 2.67 -3.47
N ALA A 90 -14.80 2.46 -2.16
CA ALA A 90 -15.97 2.22 -1.32
C ALA A 90 -16.93 3.41 -1.35
N ALA A 91 -16.42 4.64 -1.25
CA ALA A 91 -17.22 5.85 -1.32
C ALA A 91 -17.86 6.03 -2.71
N ALA A 92 -17.14 5.72 -3.79
CA ALA A 92 -17.67 5.75 -5.15
C ALA A 92 -18.84 4.77 -5.33
N ARG A 93 -18.68 3.53 -4.87
CA ARG A 93 -19.75 2.52 -4.90
C ARG A 93 -20.99 2.96 -4.11
N SER A 94 -20.77 3.50 -2.91
CA SER A 94 -21.87 3.99 -2.07
C SER A 94 -22.61 5.17 -2.70
N LYS A 95 -21.89 6.11 -3.33
CA LYS A 95 -22.47 7.31 -3.94
C LYS A 95 -23.19 7.03 -5.26
N GLN A 96 -22.63 6.14 -6.08
CA GLN A 96 -23.14 5.86 -7.43
C GLN A 96 -24.15 4.70 -7.45
N GLY A 97 -24.19 3.85 -6.43
CA GLY A 97 -25.15 2.74 -6.32
C GLY A 97 -25.11 1.80 -7.52
N SER A 98 -26.24 1.64 -8.20
CA SER A 98 -26.39 0.81 -9.42
C SER A 98 -25.60 1.34 -10.61
N ASP A 99 -25.28 2.64 -10.64
CA ASP A 99 -24.56 3.28 -11.76
C ASP A 99 -23.05 3.18 -11.61
N PHE A 100 -22.57 2.53 -10.54
CA PHE A 100 -21.14 2.32 -10.32
C PHE A 100 -20.55 1.34 -11.35
N ASP A 101 -19.52 1.78 -12.05
CA ASP A 101 -18.72 0.98 -12.97
C ASP A 101 -17.26 0.89 -12.49
N LEU A 102 -16.82 -0.33 -12.19
CA LEU A 102 -15.47 -0.59 -11.68
C LEU A 102 -14.39 -0.25 -12.71
N LYS A 103 -14.65 -0.54 -13.99
CA LYS A 103 -13.70 -0.21 -15.06
C LYS A 103 -13.53 1.29 -15.18
N ARG A 104 -14.63 2.04 -15.21
CA ARG A 104 -14.62 3.51 -15.27
C ARG A 104 -13.88 4.13 -14.08
N PHE A 105 -14.05 3.54 -12.87
CA PHE A 105 -13.29 3.96 -11.69
C PHE A 105 -11.79 3.76 -11.88
N HIS A 106 -11.37 2.59 -12.34
CA HIS A 106 -9.95 2.31 -12.57
C HIS A 106 -9.37 3.16 -13.70
N ASP A 107 -10.11 3.35 -14.79
CA ASP A 107 -9.69 4.21 -15.91
C ASP A 107 -9.46 5.66 -15.42
N PHE A 108 -10.34 6.17 -14.55
CA PHE A 108 -10.17 7.51 -13.95
C PHE A 108 -8.88 7.58 -13.12
N VAL A 109 -8.68 6.67 -12.17
CA VAL A 109 -7.48 6.65 -11.32
C VAL A 109 -6.21 6.53 -12.16
N TRP A 110 -6.24 5.71 -13.21
CA TRP A 110 -5.10 5.46 -14.07
C TRP A 110 -4.76 6.66 -14.97
N THR A 111 -5.77 7.31 -15.53
CA THR A 111 -5.61 8.48 -16.41
C THR A 111 -5.06 9.68 -15.66
N ASN A 112 -5.46 9.86 -14.39
CA ASN A 112 -4.96 10.95 -13.55
C ASN A 112 -3.50 10.75 -13.08
N GLY A 113 -2.96 9.53 -13.17
CA GLY A 113 -1.55 9.25 -12.89
C GLY A 113 -1.13 9.62 -11.45
N ASN A 114 -0.02 10.35 -11.31
CA ASN A 114 0.61 10.66 -10.02
C ASN A 114 -0.04 11.84 -9.25
N VAL A 115 -1.29 12.14 -9.50
CA VAL A 115 -2.04 13.09 -8.67
C VAL A 115 -2.34 12.47 -7.29
N PRO A 116 -2.16 13.19 -6.17
CA PRO A 116 -2.51 12.69 -4.84
C PRO A 116 -3.94 12.14 -4.79
N ILE A 117 -4.12 10.98 -4.15
CA ILE A 117 -5.42 10.29 -4.11
C ILE A 117 -6.51 11.15 -3.44
N SER A 118 -6.17 12.00 -2.48
CA SER A 118 -7.11 12.94 -1.87
C SER A 118 -7.69 13.94 -2.89
N LEU A 119 -6.88 14.42 -3.84
CA LEU A 119 -7.32 15.30 -4.91
C LEU A 119 -8.12 14.54 -5.96
N GLN A 120 -7.71 13.32 -6.34
CA GLN A 120 -8.50 12.45 -7.21
C GLN A 120 -9.87 12.13 -6.61
N ARG A 121 -9.94 11.89 -5.30
CA ARG A 121 -11.21 11.69 -4.59
C ARG A 121 -12.10 12.94 -4.68
N TRP A 122 -11.54 14.11 -4.44
CA TRP A 122 -12.28 15.37 -4.56
C TRP A 122 -12.82 15.55 -5.97
N GLU A 123 -12.00 15.37 -6.99
CA GLU A 123 -12.42 15.49 -8.39
C GLU A 123 -13.51 14.47 -8.75
N TYR A 124 -13.33 13.19 -8.40
CA TYR A 124 -14.24 12.11 -8.77
C TYR A 124 -15.57 12.11 -8.00
N LEU A 125 -15.52 12.46 -6.72
CA LEU A 125 -16.68 12.40 -5.82
C LEU A 125 -17.20 13.78 -5.40
N GLY A 126 -16.50 14.88 -5.69
CA GLY A 126 -16.82 16.20 -5.15
C GLY A 126 -16.61 16.30 -3.63
N ASP A 127 -15.79 15.39 -3.04
CA ASP A 127 -15.59 15.27 -1.58
C ASP A 127 -14.18 15.68 -1.19
N PRO A 128 -13.96 16.92 -0.66
CA PRO A 128 -12.66 17.41 -0.25
C PRO A 128 -12.22 16.96 1.15
N SER A 129 -12.95 16.07 1.81
CA SER A 129 -12.73 15.71 3.23
C SER A 129 -11.33 15.17 3.54
N ASP A 130 -10.67 14.54 2.56
CA ASP A 130 -9.31 14.03 2.68
C ASP A 130 -8.22 15.04 2.23
N VAL A 131 -8.61 16.27 1.82
CA VAL A 131 -7.66 17.32 1.44
C VAL A 131 -7.31 18.12 2.69
N PRO A 132 -6.02 18.19 3.08
CA PRO A 132 -5.62 18.98 4.23
C PRO A 132 -5.99 20.46 4.01
N PRO A 133 -6.48 21.19 5.03
CA PRO A 133 -6.69 22.62 4.92
C PRO A 133 -5.35 23.30 4.58
N LEU A 134 -5.37 24.21 3.61
CA LEU A 134 -4.21 25.05 3.29
C LEU A 134 -3.99 26.00 4.48
N THR A 135 -3.31 25.53 5.51
CA THR A 135 -2.83 26.40 6.58
C THR A 135 -1.59 27.15 6.05
N PRO A 136 -1.59 28.49 6.07
CA PRO A 136 -0.38 29.22 5.77
C PRO A 136 0.74 28.78 6.74
N PRO A 137 2.01 28.73 6.31
CA PRO A 137 3.11 28.40 7.20
C PRO A 137 3.08 29.40 8.38
N LYS A 138 3.14 28.87 9.60
CA LYS A 138 3.31 29.70 10.79
C LYS A 138 4.63 30.47 10.63
N GLN A 139 4.52 31.80 10.55
CA GLN A 139 5.67 32.70 10.56
C GLN A 139 6.44 32.57 11.88
#